data_06c226fb8b24749d50d37dc531a55da5
#
_entry.id   06c226fb8b24749d50d37dc531a55da5
#
_cell.length_a   1.000
_cell.length_b   1.000
_cell.length_c   1.000
_cell.angle_alpha   90.00
_cell.angle_beta   90.00
_cell.angle_gamma   90.00
#
_symmetry.space_group_name_H-M   'P 1'
#
loop_
_entity.id
_entity.type
_entity.pdbx_description
1 polymer ?
#
loop_
_entity_poly.entity_id
_entity_poly.type
_entity_poly.pdbx_seq_one_letter_code
_entity_poly.pdbx_strand_id
1 'polypeptide(L)'
;MGTRFVSSVESPVHRNFKDKIIDSGIDGTLILNKSSKPVIRALKSDLTINIDQKGEMDMSAMMNIQNLYFDGDMEAAPALSGQSTGLISEIKPVKKIIEEIIDEFNSVCKKMGNIKF
;
A
#
# COMPACT_ATOMS: atom_id res chain seq x y z
N MET A 1 3.92 2.92 7.90
CA MET A 1 3.07 1.75 8.23
C MET A 1 1.62 1.87 7.75
N GLY A 2 1.22 2.96 7.06
CA GLY A 2 -0.16 3.19 6.62
C GLY A 2 -0.78 2.02 5.86
N THR A 3 -0.11 1.52 4.82
CA THR A 3 -0.62 0.42 3.97
C THR A 3 -0.95 -0.85 4.76
N ARG A 4 -0.15 -1.18 5.79
CA ARG A 4 -0.43 -2.36 6.64
C ARG A 4 -1.75 -2.20 7.41
N PHE A 5 -2.05 -1.00 7.91
CA PHE A 5 -3.31 -0.73 8.61
C PHE A 5 -4.49 -0.58 7.64
N VAL A 6 -4.27 -0.07 6.43
CA VAL A 6 -5.29 -0.08 5.37
C VAL A 6 -5.76 -1.50 5.07
N SER A 7 -4.85 -2.48 5.10
CA SER A 7 -5.15 -3.90 4.91
C SER A 7 -5.61 -4.64 6.18
N SER A 8 -6.02 -3.93 7.23
CA SER A 8 -6.56 -4.55 8.44
C SER A 8 -8.05 -4.90 8.31
N VAL A 9 -8.53 -5.78 9.21
CA VAL A 9 -9.95 -6.14 9.30
C VAL A 9 -10.81 -4.91 9.58
N GLU A 10 -10.35 -4.04 10.50
CA GLU A 10 -11.10 -2.88 10.98
C GLU A 10 -11.07 -1.68 10.01
N SER A 11 -10.19 -1.70 9.02
CA SER A 11 -10.12 -0.62 8.04
C SER A 11 -11.43 -0.54 7.23
N PRO A 12 -12.02 0.66 7.06
CA PRO A 12 -13.30 0.82 6.37
C PRO A 12 -13.19 0.72 4.84
N VAL A 13 -11.99 0.60 4.29
CA VAL A 13 -11.82 0.50 2.84
C VAL A 13 -12.42 -0.79 2.29
N HIS A 14 -12.89 -0.73 1.04
CA HIS A 14 -13.50 -1.86 0.37
C HIS A 14 -12.55 -3.06 0.31
N ARG A 15 -13.12 -4.26 0.33
CA ARG A 15 -12.37 -5.51 0.28
C ARG A 15 -11.44 -5.61 -0.92
N ASN A 16 -11.89 -5.16 -2.09
CA ASN A 16 -11.11 -5.19 -3.32
C ASN A 16 -9.75 -4.48 -3.17
N PHE A 17 -9.72 -3.35 -2.44
CA PHE A 17 -8.47 -2.63 -2.18
C PHE A 17 -7.52 -3.44 -1.30
N LYS A 18 -8.04 -4.09 -0.25
CA LYS A 18 -7.25 -4.96 0.63
C LYS A 18 -6.70 -6.17 -0.13
N ASP A 19 -7.53 -6.81 -0.95
CA ASP A 19 -7.13 -7.96 -1.75
C ASP A 19 -6.07 -7.55 -2.79
N LYS A 20 -6.22 -6.39 -3.42
CA LYS A 20 -5.21 -5.86 -4.34
C LYS A 20 -3.85 -5.63 -3.66
N ILE A 21 -3.83 -5.20 -2.40
CA ILE A 21 -2.59 -5.09 -1.61
C ILE A 21 -1.94 -6.47 -1.43
N ILE A 22 -2.72 -7.48 -1.06
CA ILE A 22 -2.22 -8.83 -0.79
C ILE A 22 -1.71 -9.51 -2.06
N ASP A 23 -2.44 -9.34 -3.16
CA ASP A 23 -2.09 -9.92 -4.46
C ASP A 23 -0.91 -9.20 -5.14
N SER A 24 -0.53 -8.01 -4.63
CA SER A 24 0.59 -7.26 -5.14
C SER A 24 1.92 -7.91 -4.72
N GLY A 25 2.76 -8.25 -5.67
CA GLY A 25 4.13 -8.69 -5.39
C GLY A 25 5.05 -7.54 -4.97
N ILE A 26 6.34 -7.84 -4.81
CA ILE A 26 7.38 -6.87 -4.44
C ILE A 26 7.42 -5.68 -5.42
N ASP A 27 7.11 -5.90 -6.68
CA ASP A 27 7.03 -4.91 -7.75
C ASP A 27 5.61 -4.36 -7.98
N GLY A 28 4.67 -4.63 -7.08
CA GLY A 28 3.25 -4.31 -7.20
C GLY A 28 2.89 -2.83 -7.12
N THR A 29 3.85 -1.95 -6.94
CA THR A 29 3.66 -0.50 -6.91
C THR A 29 4.52 0.21 -7.94
N LEU A 30 4.11 1.41 -8.33
CA LEU A 30 4.89 2.30 -9.18
C LEU A 30 4.81 3.76 -8.70
N ILE A 31 5.76 4.58 -9.15
CA ILE A 31 5.81 6.00 -8.84
C ILE A 31 5.21 6.76 -10.01
N LEU A 32 4.19 7.56 -9.69
CA LEU A 32 3.52 8.43 -10.65
C LEU A 32 4.00 9.87 -10.51
N ASN A 33 3.80 10.64 -11.58
CA ASN A 33 4.07 12.07 -11.62
C ASN A 33 5.55 12.42 -11.32
N LYS A 34 6.47 11.64 -11.90
CA LYS A 34 7.92 11.74 -11.64
C LYS A 34 8.51 13.10 -12.04
N SER A 35 7.92 13.75 -13.04
CA SER A 35 8.42 15.03 -13.61
C SER A 35 7.82 16.27 -12.94
N SER A 36 6.82 16.11 -12.06
CA SER A 36 6.15 17.21 -11.38
C SER A 36 5.77 16.84 -9.94
N LYS A 37 5.11 17.75 -9.22
CA LYS A 37 4.71 17.52 -7.82
C LYS A 37 3.18 17.54 -7.70
N PRO A 38 2.62 16.77 -6.79
CA PRO A 38 3.29 15.81 -5.89
C PRO A 38 3.70 14.52 -6.60
N VAL A 39 4.84 13.97 -6.23
CA VAL A 39 5.23 12.60 -6.59
C VAL A 39 4.48 11.65 -5.67
N ILE A 40 3.79 10.66 -6.23
CA ILE A 40 2.99 9.69 -5.47
C ILE A 40 3.37 8.25 -5.82
N ARG A 41 3.14 7.35 -4.89
CA ARG A 41 3.26 5.91 -5.12
C ARG A 41 1.88 5.26 -5.04
N ALA A 42 1.56 4.42 -6.02
CA ALA A 42 0.28 3.72 -6.11
C ALA A 42 0.45 2.25 -6.48
N LEU A 43 -0.56 1.44 -6.22
CA LEU A 43 -0.65 0.07 -6.72
C LEU A 43 -0.70 0.07 -8.25
N LYS A 44 -0.09 -0.94 -8.86
CA LYS A 44 -0.20 -1.16 -10.29
C LYS A 44 -1.64 -1.55 -10.66
N SER A 45 -2.22 -0.81 -11.59
CA SER A 45 -3.49 -1.07 -12.26
C SER A 45 -3.38 -0.59 -13.69
N ASP A 46 -4.34 -0.89 -14.53
CA ASP A 46 -4.32 -0.42 -15.91
C ASP A 46 -4.32 1.11 -15.95
N LEU A 47 -5.09 1.75 -15.07
CA LEU A 47 -5.07 3.21 -14.93
C LEU A 47 -3.68 3.75 -14.59
N THR A 48 -3.03 3.20 -13.55
CA THR A 48 -1.74 3.72 -13.09
C THR A 48 -0.61 3.44 -14.06
N ILE A 49 -0.65 2.32 -14.77
CA ILE A 49 0.29 2.01 -15.85
C ILE A 49 0.13 3.00 -17.00
N ASN A 50 -1.10 3.31 -17.40
CA ASN A 50 -1.37 4.30 -18.45
C ASN A 50 -0.89 5.70 -18.04
N ILE A 51 -1.07 6.10 -16.79
CA ILE A 51 -0.57 7.38 -16.27
C ILE A 51 0.96 7.42 -16.31
N ASP A 52 1.63 6.35 -15.88
CA ASP A 52 3.10 6.27 -15.90
C ASP A 52 3.66 6.36 -17.33
N GLN A 53 3.02 5.71 -18.28
CA GLN A 53 3.39 5.76 -19.70
C GLN A 53 3.25 7.17 -20.29
N LYS A 54 2.25 7.94 -19.86
CA LYS A 54 2.06 9.35 -20.29
C LYS A 54 3.09 10.28 -19.63
N GLY A 55 3.70 9.88 -18.51
CA GLY A 55 4.72 10.64 -17.80
C GLY A 55 4.19 11.71 -16.84
N GLU A 56 2.96 12.15 -17.00
CA GLU A 56 2.31 13.16 -16.16
C GLU A 56 0.94 12.67 -15.70
N MET A 57 0.56 13.05 -14.48
CA MET A 57 -0.73 12.77 -13.89
C MET A 57 -1.54 14.07 -13.76
N ASP A 58 -2.70 14.10 -14.39
CA ASP A 58 -3.69 15.12 -14.08
C ASP A 58 -4.29 14.82 -12.70
N MET A 59 -4.30 15.82 -11.82
CA MET A 59 -4.88 15.69 -10.48
C MET A 59 -6.38 15.36 -10.49
N SER A 60 -7.06 15.58 -11.63
CA SER A 60 -8.44 15.11 -11.83
C SER A 60 -8.58 13.59 -11.70
N ALA A 61 -7.50 12.84 -11.94
CA ALA A 61 -7.48 11.38 -11.72
C ALA A 61 -7.76 10.98 -10.26
N MET A 62 -7.61 11.91 -9.30
CA MET A 62 -7.92 11.66 -7.89
C MET A 62 -9.37 12.00 -7.50
N MET A 63 -10.18 12.56 -8.40
CA MET A 63 -11.55 13.01 -8.06
C MET A 63 -12.45 11.85 -7.63
N ASN A 64 -12.25 10.66 -8.21
CA ASN A 64 -13.07 9.49 -7.92
C ASN A 64 -12.48 8.58 -6.83
N ILE A 65 -11.62 9.13 -5.97
CA ILE A 65 -10.95 8.34 -4.93
C ILE A 65 -11.91 7.69 -3.92
N GLN A 66 -13.09 8.27 -3.72
CA GLN A 66 -14.12 7.67 -2.86
C GLN A 66 -14.66 6.37 -3.45
N ASN A 67 -14.87 6.32 -4.77
CA ASN A 67 -15.33 5.10 -5.45
C ASN A 67 -14.27 3.99 -5.33
N LEU A 68 -12.98 4.35 -5.41
CA LEU A 68 -11.89 3.42 -5.16
C LEU A 68 -11.95 2.84 -3.74
N TYR A 69 -12.02 3.72 -2.71
CA TYR A 69 -11.90 3.27 -1.32
C TYR A 69 -13.17 2.58 -0.79
N PHE A 70 -14.35 3.01 -1.20
CA PHE A 70 -15.59 2.57 -0.58
C PHE A 70 -16.47 1.71 -1.49
N ASP A 71 -16.42 1.92 -2.80
CA ASP A 71 -17.17 1.11 -3.75
C ASP A 71 -16.32 -0.02 -4.36
N GLY A 72 -15.00 0.02 -4.17
CA GLY A 72 -14.06 -1.02 -4.60
C GLY A 72 -13.76 -0.99 -6.10
N ASP A 73 -13.99 0.15 -6.76
CA ASP A 73 -13.59 0.35 -8.16
C ASP A 73 -12.09 0.68 -8.22
N MET A 74 -11.29 -0.34 -8.45
CA MET A 74 -9.82 -0.24 -8.42
C MET A 74 -9.23 0.54 -9.62
N GLU A 75 -10.05 0.89 -10.59
CA GLU A 75 -9.67 1.72 -11.75
C GLU A 75 -10.24 3.14 -11.70
N ALA A 76 -11.00 3.49 -10.63
CA ALA A 76 -11.60 4.82 -10.48
C ALA A 76 -10.56 5.91 -10.19
N ALA A 77 -9.47 5.57 -9.50
CA ALA A 77 -8.38 6.49 -9.13
C ALA A 77 -7.10 5.71 -8.79
N PRO A 78 -5.93 6.38 -8.77
CA PRO A 78 -4.70 5.76 -8.29
C PRO A 78 -4.81 5.31 -6.82
N ALA A 79 -4.67 4.01 -6.60
CA ALA A 79 -4.72 3.40 -5.26
C ALA A 79 -3.40 3.67 -4.52
N LEU A 80 -3.38 4.70 -3.67
CA LEU A 80 -2.17 5.09 -2.94
C LEU A 80 -1.70 3.98 -2.01
N SER A 81 -0.43 3.60 -2.13
CA SER A 81 0.14 2.51 -1.36
C SER A 81 1.64 2.69 -1.16
N GLY A 82 2.15 2.23 -0.02
CA GLY A 82 3.58 2.28 0.27
C GLY A 82 4.38 1.17 -0.42
N GLN A 83 5.69 1.33 -0.46
CA GLN A 83 6.60 0.33 -1.03
C GLN A 83 6.55 -1.02 -0.29
N SER A 84 6.19 -1.01 0.99
CA SER A 84 6.04 -2.22 1.81
C SER A 84 4.84 -3.10 1.44
N THR A 85 4.04 -2.72 0.46
CA THR A 85 2.89 -3.49 -0.03
C THR A 85 3.24 -4.95 -0.30
N GLY A 86 4.36 -5.20 -0.97
CA GLY A 86 4.80 -6.55 -1.31
C GLY A 86 5.18 -7.45 -0.13
N LEU A 87 5.25 -6.89 1.09
CA LEU A 87 5.48 -7.64 2.33
C LEU A 87 4.18 -8.01 3.06
N ILE A 88 3.04 -7.56 2.56
CA ILE A 88 1.73 -7.78 3.19
C ILE A 88 1.05 -8.94 2.48
N SER A 89 0.91 -10.08 3.16
CA SER A 89 0.40 -11.33 2.60
C SER A 89 -0.98 -11.72 3.11
N GLU A 90 -1.52 -11.02 4.10
CA GLU A 90 -2.81 -11.36 4.71
C GLU A 90 -3.48 -10.17 5.41
N ILE A 91 -4.81 -10.23 5.49
CA ILE A 91 -5.64 -9.29 6.25
C ILE A 91 -5.71 -9.79 7.69
N LYS A 92 -5.32 -8.93 8.65
CA LYS A 92 -5.32 -9.24 10.08
C LYS A 92 -6.04 -8.17 10.89
N PRO A 93 -6.56 -8.50 12.07
CA PRO A 93 -7.00 -7.51 13.04
C PRO A 93 -5.84 -6.58 13.45
N VAL A 94 -6.13 -5.31 13.69
CA VAL A 94 -5.14 -4.30 14.13
C VAL A 94 -4.37 -4.77 15.37
N LYS A 95 -5.07 -5.35 16.33
CA LYS A 95 -4.44 -5.92 17.54
C LYS A 95 -3.32 -6.90 17.18
N LYS A 96 -3.60 -7.84 16.28
CA LYS A 96 -2.63 -8.86 15.86
C LYS A 96 -1.43 -8.25 15.13
N ILE A 97 -1.68 -7.24 14.29
CA ILE A 97 -0.62 -6.51 13.59
C ILE A 97 0.33 -5.85 14.60
N ILE A 98 -0.22 -5.20 15.63
CA ILE A 98 0.58 -4.52 16.66
C ILE A 98 1.38 -5.54 17.50
N GLU A 99 0.75 -6.63 17.91
CA GLU A 99 1.43 -7.70 18.64
C GLU A 99 2.63 -8.26 17.86
N GLU A 100 2.44 -8.57 16.58
CA GLU A 100 3.51 -9.07 15.72
C GLU A 100 4.67 -8.08 15.56
N ILE A 101 4.37 -6.78 15.41
CA ILE A 101 5.39 -5.74 15.33
C ILE A 101 6.23 -5.68 16.61
N ILE A 102 5.59 -5.76 17.78
CA ILE A 102 6.28 -5.73 19.08
C ILE A 102 7.15 -6.97 19.24
N ASP A 103 6.62 -8.15 18.91
CA ASP A 103 7.34 -9.41 19.01
C ASP A 103 8.55 -9.46 18.07
N GLU A 104 8.39 -9.00 16.84
CA GLU A 104 9.47 -8.90 15.86
C GLU A 104 10.55 -7.92 16.34
N PHE A 105 10.15 -6.74 16.83
CA PHE A 105 11.07 -5.75 17.40
C PHE A 105 11.89 -6.35 18.53
N ASN A 106 11.24 -7.00 19.52
CA ASN A 106 11.90 -7.64 20.64
C ASN A 106 12.86 -8.75 20.19
N SER A 107 12.48 -9.53 19.18
CA SER A 107 13.32 -10.57 18.59
C SER A 107 14.59 -9.99 17.96
N VAL A 108 14.44 -8.91 17.19
CA VAL A 108 15.58 -8.21 16.57
C VAL A 108 16.51 -7.62 17.62
N CYS A 109 15.97 -6.96 18.65
CA CYS A 109 16.76 -6.41 19.75
C CYS A 109 17.60 -7.48 20.46
N LYS A 110 17.01 -8.65 20.74
CA LYS A 110 17.74 -9.78 21.33
C LYS A 110 18.87 -10.29 20.43
N LYS A 111 18.62 -10.40 19.12
CA LYS A 111 19.66 -10.81 18.15
C LYS A 111 20.80 -9.80 18.10
N MET A 112 20.47 -8.50 18.07
CA MET A 112 21.49 -7.44 18.03
C MET A 112 22.32 -7.39 19.32
N GLY A 113 21.72 -7.60 20.49
CA GLY A 113 22.44 -7.66 21.77
C GLY A 113 23.46 -8.80 21.88
N ASN A 114 23.35 -9.83 21.06
CA ASN A 114 24.29 -10.95 20.99
C ASN A 114 25.40 -10.77 19.94
N ILE A 115 25.41 -9.68 19.19
CA ILE A 115 26.46 -9.38 18.21
C ILE A 115 27.70 -8.88 19.00
N LYS A 116 28.78 -9.62 18.89
CA LYS A 116 30.11 -9.19 19.37
C LYS A 116 30.87 -8.59 18.18
N PHE A 117 31.30 -7.36 18.35
CA PHE A 117 32.18 -6.69 17.39
C PHE A 117 33.63 -7.03 17.69
#